data_5500a57b76d418c53c9162287810378b
#
_entry.id   5500a57b76d418c53c9162287810378b
#
_cell.length_a   1.000
_cell.length_b   1.000
_cell.length_c   1.000
_cell.angle_alpha   90.00
_cell.angle_beta   90.00
_cell.angle_gamma   90.00
#
_symmetry.space_group_name_H-M   'P 1'
#
loop_
_entity.id
_entity.type
_entity.pdbx_description
1 polymer ?
#
loop_
_entity_poly.entity_id
_entity_poly.type
_entity_poly.pdbx_seq_one_letter_code
_entity_poly.pdbx_strand_id
1 'polypeptide(L)'
;MRFRPLILLSLMPAMLFAQSTQQQVRTFRQTNESKILKQFVELLSVPNVASDTKNIRANATLILEMMRQRGLEPRLLEAKTPDVPPIVYGEWKTPGAERTLILYAHYDGQPTDPKQWTGTTPWQPVFRTAALEANGQITTLPDRPPFDPEWRIYGRSASDDKAGVMAILTAFEAVKATGVAFTSNIKFVFEGEEEAGSSHLGEIIRLNKELLQADAWIICDGPVHQSGKKQVVFGARGDLNVDLMVYGAKRPLHSGHYGNWAPTLQ
;
A
#
# COMPACT_ATOMS: atom_id res chain seq x y z
N MET A 1 -36.44 -59.04 40.92
CA MET A 1 -36.44 -58.24 39.66
C MET A 1 -35.62 -56.99 39.86
N ARG A 2 -34.45 -56.86 39.22
CA ARG A 2 -33.59 -55.68 39.34
C ARG A 2 -33.75 -54.90 38.02
N PHE A 3 -34.34 -53.72 38.06
CA PHE A 3 -34.40 -52.80 36.96
C PHE A 3 -33.04 -52.15 36.76
N ARG A 4 -32.43 -52.28 35.56
CA ARG A 4 -31.27 -51.51 35.12
C ARG A 4 -31.76 -50.30 34.38
N PRO A 5 -31.34 -49.06 34.71
CA PRO A 5 -31.69 -47.92 33.94
C PRO A 5 -30.87 -47.89 32.63
N LEU A 6 -31.56 -47.74 31.49
CA LEU A 6 -30.96 -47.52 30.18
C LEU A 6 -30.59 -46.04 30.10
N ILE A 7 -29.29 -45.72 30.12
CA ILE A 7 -28.82 -44.33 29.85
C ILE A 7 -28.83 -44.12 28.33
N LEU A 8 -29.80 -43.36 27.85
CA LEU A 8 -29.81 -42.86 26.47
C LEU A 8 -28.81 -41.72 26.37
N LEU A 9 -27.63 -41.99 25.80
CA LEU A 9 -26.66 -40.93 25.41
C LEU A 9 -27.22 -40.25 24.17
N SER A 10 -27.81 -39.06 24.31
CA SER A 10 -28.20 -38.22 23.19
C SER A 10 -26.95 -37.64 22.57
N LEU A 11 -26.51 -38.14 21.41
CA LEU A 11 -25.56 -37.53 20.53
C LEU A 11 -26.22 -36.25 19.93
N MET A 12 -25.98 -35.09 20.53
CA MET A 12 -26.24 -33.82 19.87
C MET A 12 -25.27 -33.68 18.69
N PRO A 13 -25.75 -33.51 17.46
CA PRO A 13 -24.86 -33.17 16.36
C PRO A 13 -24.26 -31.81 16.65
N ALA A 14 -22.95 -31.72 16.80
CA ALA A 14 -22.24 -30.45 16.80
C ALA A 14 -22.44 -29.82 15.43
N MET A 15 -23.34 -28.86 15.31
CA MET A 15 -23.45 -28.01 14.14
C MET A 15 -22.17 -27.17 14.05
N LEU A 16 -21.23 -27.65 13.28
CA LEU A 16 -20.08 -26.84 12.82
C LEU A 16 -20.64 -25.74 11.93
N PHE A 17 -20.90 -24.57 12.50
CA PHE A 17 -21.16 -23.38 11.71
C PHE A 17 -19.90 -23.07 10.90
N ALA A 18 -19.93 -23.26 9.59
CA ALA A 18 -18.87 -22.86 8.71
C ALA A 18 -18.64 -21.35 8.89
N GLN A 19 -17.41 -20.95 9.24
CA GLN A 19 -17.06 -19.54 9.35
C GLN A 19 -17.24 -18.86 7.99
N SER A 20 -17.76 -17.62 7.98
CA SER A 20 -17.83 -16.82 6.75
C SER A 20 -16.41 -16.59 6.20
N THR A 21 -16.29 -16.43 4.89
CA THR A 21 -15.01 -16.08 4.23
C THR A 21 -14.35 -14.87 4.89
N GLN A 22 -15.13 -13.86 5.24
CA GLN A 22 -14.65 -12.69 5.98
C GLN A 22 -14.00 -13.04 7.31
N GLN A 23 -14.61 -13.94 8.07
CA GLN A 23 -14.07 -14.38 9.36
C GLN A 23 -12.79 -15.18 9.18
N GLN A 24 -12.73 -16.05 8.18
CA GLN A 24 -11.53 -16.83 7.85
C GLN A 24 -10.36 -15.93 7.45
N VAL A 25 -10.60 -14.91 6.60
CA VAL A 25 -9.59 -13.91 6.21
C VAL A 25 -9.08 -13.13 7.43
N ARG A 26 -9.98 -12.73 8.34
CA ARG A 26 -9.59 -12.05 9.60
C ARG A 26 -8.74 -12.96 10.47
N THR A 27 -9.12 -14.21 10.62
CA THR A 27 -8.37 -15.20 11.39
C THR A 27 -6.99 -15.42 10.79
N PHE A 28 -6.90 -15.54 9.45
CA PHE A 28 -5.62 -15.66 8.77
C PHE A 28 -4.72 -14.45 9.08
N ARG A 29 -5.24 -13.22 8.93
CA ARG A 29 -4.49 -12.00 9.26
C ARG A 29 -3.99 -12.01 10.70
N GLN A 30 -4.85 -12.31 11.67
CA GLN A 30 -4.49 -12.35 13.09
C GLN A 30 -3.42 -13.39 13.38
N THR A 31 -3.54 -14.59 12.80
CA THR A 31 -2.57 -15.66 12.99
C THR A 31 -1.20 -15.35 12.38
N ASN A 32 -1.19 -14.60 11.27
CA ASN A 32 0.03 -14.26 10.52
C ASN A 32 0.53 -12.83 10.79
N GLU A 33 -0.02 -12.12 11.76
CA GLU A 33 0.22 -10.68 12.00
C GLU A 33 1.70 -10.37 12.20
N SER A 34 2.45 -11.17 12.96
CA SER A 34 3.90 -11.00 13.13
C SER A 34 4.67 -11.13 11.81
N LYS A 35 4.31 -12.10 10.97
CA LYS A 35 4.93 -12.29 9.65
C LYS A 35 4.63 -11.08 8.73
N ILE A 36 3.37 -10.66 8.70
CA ILE A 36 2.90 -9.54 7.88
C ILE A 36 3.64 -8.25 8.27
N LEU A 37 3.71 -7.95 9.57
CA LEU A 37 4.38 -6.74 10.06
C LEU A 37 5.90 -6.79 9.84
N LYS A 38 6.55 -7.95 9.98
CA LYS A 38 7.98 -8.08 9.66
C LYS A 38 8.27 -7.82 8.18
N GLN A 39 7.46 -8.37 7.27
CA GLN A 39 7.58 -8.10 5.83
C GLN A 39 7.31 -6.61 5.53
N PHE A 40 6.37 -6.00 6.22
CA PHE A 40 6.08 -4.59 6.04
C PHE A 40 7.24 -3.70 6.51
N VAL A 41 7.82 -3.98 7.68
CA VAL A 41 9.02 -3.30 8.17
C VAL A 41 10.19 -3.45 7.19
N GLU A 42 10.41 -4.64 6.63
CA GLU A 42 11.42 -4.87 5.61
C GLU A 42 11.20 -3.98 4.38
N LEU A 43 9.97 -3.93 3.86
CA LEU A 43 9.62 -3.08 2.73
C LEU A 43 9.79 -1.59 3.04
N LEU A 44 9.41 -1.14 4.24
CA LEU A 44 9.57 0.25 4.68
C LEU A 44 11.02 0.66 4.87
N SER A 45 11.91 -0.30 5.14
CA SER A 45 13.34 -0.03 5.41
C SER A 45 14.14 0.25 4.14
N VAL A 46 13.58 0.01 2.97
CA VAL A 46 14.23 0.34 1.69
C VAL A 46 13.85 1.76 1.28
N PRO A 47 14.80 2.69 1.07
CA PRO A 47 14.52 4.02 0.53
C PRO A 47 13.75 3.93 -0.79
N ASN A 48 12.78 4.83 -1.01
CA ASN A 48 11.86 4.68 -2.13
C ASN A 48 11.49 5.98 -2.84
N VAL A 49 12.36 6.97 -2.82
CA VAL A 49 12.17 8.16 -3.67
C VAL A 49 12.35 7.75 -5.14
N ALA A 50 11.41 8.12 -5.99
CA ALA A 50 11.39 7.70 -7.41
C ALA A 50 12.69 8.04 -8.17
N SER A 51 13.32 9.18 -7.86
CA SER A 51 14.60 9.60 -8.45
C SER A 51 15.83 8.84 -7.95
N ASP A 52 15.71 8.04 -6.89
CA ASP A 52 16.78 7.15 -6.42
C ASP A 52 16.69 5.81 -7.16
N THR A 53 17.19 5.78 -8.38
CA THR A 53 17.09 4.64 -9.29
C THR A 53 17.54 3.32 -8.66
N LYS A 54 18.59 3.34 -7.84
CA LYS A 54 19.09 2.13 -7.17
C LYS A 54 18.07 1.58 -6.17
N ASN A 55 17.58 2.42 -5.28
CA ASN A 55 16.74 2.00 -4.17
C ASN A 55 15.29 1.77 -4.63
N ILE A 56 14.79 2.52 -5.61
CA ILE A 56 13.45 2.27 -6.15
C ILE A 56 13.39 0.90 -6.87
N ARG A 57 14.44 0.51 -7.59
CA ARG A 57 14.56 -0.83 -8.18
C ARG A 57 14.75 -1.93 -7.13
N ALA A 58 15.40 -1.64 -6.00
CA ALA A 58 15.48 -2.57 -4.88
C ALA A 58 14.09 -2.83 -4.27
N ASN A 59 13.23 -1.80 -4.14
CA ASN A 59 11.84 -1.97 -3.75
C ASN A 59 11.08 -2.86 -4.74
N ALA A 60 11.19 -2.60 -6.04
CA ALA A 60 10.55 -3.41 -7.07
C ALA A 60 10.98 -4.88 -6.98
N THR A 61 12.27 -5.15 -6.76
CA THR A 61 12.80 -6.51 -6.59
C THR A 61 12.25 -7.19 -5.35
N LEU A 62 12.16 -6.47 -4.22
CA LEU A 62 11.60 -7.01 -2.98
C LEU A 62 10.11 -7.36 -3.15
N ILE A 63 9.34 -6.48 -3.81
CA ILE A 63 7.93 -6.75 -4.10
C ILE A 63 7.77 -7.95 -5.03
N LEU A 64 8.61 -8.08 -6.07
CA LEU A 64 8.64 -9.30 -6.92
C LEU A 64 8.81 -10.56 -6.06
N GLU A 65 9.74 -10.54 -5.11
CA GLU A 65 9.97 -11.68 -4.23
C GLU A 65 8.78 -11.97 -3.32
N MET A 66 8.19 -10.94 -2.74
CA MET A 66 6.96 -11.07 -1.93
C MET A 66 5.81 -11.69 -2.74
N MET A 67 5.69 -11.36 -4.03
CA MET A 67 4.69 -11.94 -4.92
C MET A 67 5.01 -13.40 -5.26
N ARG A 68 6.28 -13.75 -5.51
CA ARG A 68 6.71 -15.16 -5.76
C ARG A 68 6.41 -16.06 -4.57
N GLN A 69 6.67 -15.58 -3.35
CA GLN A 69 6.35 -16.31 -2.11
C GLN A 69 4.86 -16.62 -1.96
N ARG A 70 3.99 -15.85 -2.63
CA ARG A 70 2.54 -16.04 -2.70
C ARG A 70 2.09 -16.92 -3.88
N GLY A 71 3.05 -17.43 -4.66
CA GLY A 71 2.79 -18.31 -5.82
C GLY A 71 2.33 -17.55 -7.07
N LEU A 72 2.72 -16.28 -7.18
CA LEU A 72 2.55 -15.50 -8.40
C LEU A 72 3.82 -15.58 -9.25
N GLU A 73 3.69 -15.32 -10.55
CA GLU A 73 4.80 -15.18 -11.49
C GLU A 73 4.93 -13.71 -11.91
N PRO A 74 5.53 -12.88 -11.05
CA PRO A 74 5.61 -11.46 -11.33
C PRO A 74 6.75 -11.11 -12.27
N ARG A 75 6.63 -9.94 -12.92
CA ARG A 75 7.63 -9.34 -13.78
C ARG A 75 7.63 -7.82 -13.67
N LEU A 76 8.69 -7.18 -14.14
CA LEU A 76 8.75 -5.74 -14.28
C LEU A 76 8.23 -5.32 -15.65
N LEU A 77 7.44 -4.27 -15.68
CA LEU A 77 7.05 -3.56 -16.90
C LEU A 77 7.87 -2.28 -16.94
N GLU A 78 8.73 -2.19 -17.94
CA GLU A 78 9.68 -1.09 -18.09
C GLU A 78 9.17 -0.05 -19.11
N ALA A 79 9.50 1.22 -18.88
CA ALA A 79 9.42 2.25 -19.92
C ALA A 79 10.57 2.08 -20.92
N LYS A 80 10.47 2.72 -22.08
CA LYS A 80 11.61 2.82 -23.02
C LYS A 80 12.62 3.85 -22.54
N THR A 81 12.15 4.84 -21.79
CA THR A 81 13.00 5.86 -21.18
C THR A 81 13.88 5.21 -20.13
N PRO A 82 15.21 5.39 -20.17
CA PRO A 82 16.11 4.85 -19.15
C PRO A 82 15.83 5.38 -17.76
N ASP A 83 16.19 4.57 -16.76
CA ASP A 83 16.15 4.92 -15.32
C ASP A 83 14.77 5.23 -14.74
N VAL A 84 13.70 5.01 -15.49
CA VAL A 84 12.32 5.11 -15.01
C VAL A 84 12.04 3.98 -14.03
N PRO A 85 11.37 4.26 -12.89
CA PRO A 85 10.89 3.22 -11.99
C PRO A 85 9.94 2.25 -12.69
N PRO A 86 10.16 0.94 -12.60
CA PRO A 86 9.30 -0.03 -13.29
C PRO A 86 7.96 -0.21 -12.58
N ILE A 87 6.95 -0.66 -13.29
CA ILE A 87 5.76 -1.26 -12.66
C ILE A 87 6.07 -2.71 -12.29
N VAL A 88 5.76 -3.09 -11.05
CA VAL A 88 5.76 -4.50 -10.65
C VAL A 88 4.40 -5.08 -11.00
N TYR A 89 4.38 -6.05 -11.90
CA TYR A 89 3.17 -6.69 -12.40
C TYR A 89 3.13 -8.17 -12.03
N GLY A 90 1.94 -8.67 -11.70
CA GLY A 90 1.67 -10.09 -11.57
C GLY A 90 0.23 -10.42 -11.91
N GLU A 91 -0.06 -11.70 -12.12
CA GLU A 91 -1.39 -12.15 -12.49
C GLU A 91 -1.73 -13.46 -11.79
N TRP A 92 -2.98 -13.56 -11.34
CA TRP A 92 -3.62 -14.79 -10.91
C TRP A 92 -4.76 -15.10 -11.87
N LYS A 93 -4.62 -16.18 -12.65
CA LYS A 93 -5.67 -16.66 -13.55
C LYS A 93 -6.60 -17.61 -12.82
N THR A 94 -7.88 -17.32 -12.90
CA THR A 94 -8.93 -18.13 -12.30
C THR A 94 -9.63 -18.93 -13.40
N PRO A 95 -9.63 -20.26 -13.35
CA PRO A 95 -10.31 -21.08 -14.36
C PRO A 95 -11.78 -20.71 -14.49
N GLY A 96 -12.24 -20.45 -15.71
CA GLY A 96 -13.64 -20.09 -15.99
C GLY A 96 -14.04 -18.67 -15.60
N ALA A 97 -13.12 -17.83 -15.14
CA ALA A 97 -13.43 -16.43 -14.84
C ALA A 97 -13.60 -15.61 -16.12
N GLU A 98 -14.74 -14.90 -16.23
CA GLU A 98 -15.05 -13.99 -17.34
C GLU A 98 -14.57 -12.57 -17.06
N ARG A 99 -14.34 -12.21 -15.79
CA ARG A 99 -13.96 -10.87 -15.37
C ARG A 99 -12.52 -10.82 -14.89
N THR A 100 -11.92 -9.66 -15.08
CA THR A 100 -10.55 -9.35 -14.64
C THR A 100 -10.54 -8.07 -13.83
N LEU A 101 -9.94 -8.12 -12.66
CA LEU A 101 -9.73 -6.97 -11.78
C LEU A 101 -8.24 -6.64 -11.72
N ILE A 102 -7.91 -5.36 -11.78
CA ILE A 102 -6.59 -4.86 -11.42
C ILE A 102 -6.65 -4.29 -10.01
N LEU A 103 -5.71 -4.71 -9.17
CA LEU A 103 -5.45 -4.12 -7.86
C LEU A 103 -4.19 -3.27 -7.98
N TYR A 104 -4.32 -1.98 -7.73
CA TYR A 104 -3.27 -0.99 -7.87
C TYR A 104 -2.89 -0.40 -6.51
N ALA A 105 -1.60 -0.18 -6.33
CA ALA A 105 -0.99 0.64 -5.29
C ALA A 105 0.33 1.19 -5.82
N HIS A 106 0.96 2.16 -5.14
CA HIS A 106 2.30 2.58 -5.50
C HIS A 106 3.33 2.26 -4.40
N TYR A 107 4.60 2.19 -4.76
CA TYR A 107 5.66 1.82 -3.82
C TYR A 107 6.75 2.87 -3.66
N ASP A 108 6.70 3.95 -4.44
CA ASP A 108 7.54 5.12 -4.22
C ASP A 108 7.00 6.01 -3.09
N GLY A 109 7.70 7.06 -2.78
CA GLY A 109 7.32 7.99 -1.72
C GLY A 109 7.97 9.35 -1.92
N GLN A 110 7.35 10.35 -1.32
CA GLN A 110 7.83 11.73 -1.33
C GLN A 110 9.26 11.85 -0.78
N PRO A 111 10.08 12.77 -1.31
CA PRO A 111 11.36 13.14 -0.73
C PRO A 111 11.24 13.44 0.76
N THR A 112 12.31 13.21 1.50
CA THR A 112 12.33 13.38 2.95
C THR A 112 13.42 14.34 3.38
N ASP A 113 13.13 15.16 4.39
CA ASP A 113 14.15 15.86 5.16
C ASP A 113 14.40 15.11 6.48
N PRO A 114 15.56 14.49 6.67
CA PRO A 114 15.88 13.76 7.91
C PRO A 114 15.76 14.60 9.18
N LYS A 115 15.86 15.92 9.10
CA LYS A 115 15.72 16.84 10.24
C LYS A 115 14.30 16.89 10.80
N GLN A 116 13.31 16.49 10.00
CA GLN A 116 11.90 16.43 10.41
C GLN A 116 11.54 15.14 11.15
N TRP A 117 12.48 14.20 11.29
CA TRP A 117 12.26 12.91 11.92
C TRP A 117 12.82 12.89 13.35
N THR A 118 11.95 12.70 14.33
CA THR A 118 12.33 12.71 15.76
C THR A 118 12.40 11.29 16.31
N GLY A 119 13.58 10.91 16.80
CA GLY A 119 13.82 9.59 17.41
C GLY A 119 13.91 8.42 16.43
N THR A 120 13.93 8.71 15.11
CA THR A 120 14.08 7.70 14.04
C THR A 120 14.58 8.37 12.76
N THR A 121 14.64 7.63 11.66
CA THR A 121 14.90 8.14 10.30
C THR A 121 13.76 7.72 9.37
N PRO A 122 13.63 8.34 8.18
CA PRO A 122 12.58 7.97 7.22
C PRO A 122 12.51 6.47 6.90
N TRP A 123 13.64 5.80 6.85
CA TRP A 123 13.81 4.40 6.44
C TRP A 123 14.11 3.45 7.62
N GLN A 124 13.88 3.91 8.83
CA GLN A 124 13.99 3.12 10.05
C GLN A 124 12.62 3.11 10.73
N PRO A 125 11.68 2.27 10.29
CA PRO A 125 10.32 2.27 10.81
C PRO A 125 10.30 1.92 12.29
N VAL A 126 9.48 2.63 13.04
CA VAL A 126 9.28 2.43 14.48
C VAL A 126 7.82 2.20 14.80
N PHE A 127 7.57 1.39 15.81
CA PHE A 127 6.24 1.23 16.38
C PHE A 127 6.04 2.22 17.52
N ARG A 128 4.81 2.74 17.66
CA ARG A 128 4.38 3.56 18.79
C ARG A 128 3.11 3.00 19.38
N THR A 129 2.97 3.16 20.70
CA THR A 129 1.82 2.68 21.47
C THR A 129 0.51 3.41 21.16
N ALA A 130 0.58 4.54 20.48
CA ALA A 130 -0.55 5.34 20.00
C ALA A 130 -0.06 6.31 18.90
N ALA A 131 -0.95 7.13 18.38
CA ALA A 131 -0.60 8.25 17.50
C ALA A 131 0.31 9.26 18.21
N LEU A 132 1.13 10.00 17.45
CA LEU A 132 2.02 11.06 17.99
C LEU A 132 1.23 12.12 18.73
N GLU A 133 0.08 12.52 18.19
CA GLU A 133 -0.84 13.50 18.77
C GLU A 133 -1.43 13.02 20.10
N ALA A 134 -1.47 11.72 20.32
CA ALA A 134 -1.88 11.07 21.56
C ALA A 134 -0.68 10.71 22.46
N ASN A 135 0.50 11.30 22.21
CA ASN A 135 1.74 11.05 22.95
C ASN A 135 2.21 9.58 22.94
N GLY A 136 1.93 8.84 21.87
CA GLY A 136 2.38 7.46 21.68
C GLY A 136 3.88 7.31 21.81
N GLN A 137 4.32 6.41 22.70
CA GLN A 137 5.74 6.16 22.96
C GLN A 137 6.30 5.13 21.99
N ILE A 138 7.58 5.27 21.61
CA ILE A 138 8.27 4.24 20.80
C ILE A 138 8.28 2.93 21.58
N THR A 139 7.96 1.87 20.90
CA THR A 139 7.94 0.51 21.44
C THR A 139 8.49 -0.49 20.45
N THR A 140 8.80 -1.68 20.93
CA THR A 140 9.20 -2.80 20.09
C THR A 140 8.00 -3.71 19.79
N LEU A 141 7.95 -4.23 18.57
CA LEU A 141 6.93 -5.21 18.21
C LEU A 141 7.14 -6.48 19.05
N PRO A 142 6.14 -6.96 19.80
CA PRO A 142 6.23 -8.23 20.48
C PRO A 142 6.44 -9.41 19.51
N ASP A 143 7.05 -10.48 19.98
CA ASP A 143 7.28 -11.66 19.14
C ASP A 143 5.99 -12.37 18.73
N ARG A 144 4.92 -12.20 19.49
CA ARG A 144 3.65 -12.90 19.28
C ARG A 144 2.45 -11.96 19.41
N PRO A 145 1.41 -12.14 18.57
CA PRO A 145 0.13 -11.46 18.70
C PRO A 145 -0.63 -11.94 19.95
N PRO A 146 -1.70 -11.23 20.38
CA PRO A 146 -2.30 -10.13 19.65
C PRO A 146 -1.55 -8.81 19.86
N PHE A 147 -1.48 -7.98 18.80
CA PHE A 147 -0.98 -6.62 18.90
C PHE A 147 -2.13 -5.67 19.21
N ASP A 148 -1.82 -4.61 19.94
CA ASP A 148 -2.79 -3.56 20.21
C ASP A 148 -3.16 -2.86 18.89
N PRO A 149 -4.45 -2.81 18.48
CA PRO A 149 -4.88 -2.17 17.25
C PRO A 149 -4.67 -0.64 17.25
N GLU A 150 -4.46 -0.04 18.41
CA GLU A 150 -4.17 1.39 18.53
C GLU A 150 -2.69 1.74 18.29
N TRP A 151 -1.83 0.74 18.22
CA TRP A 151 -0.43 0.98 17.84
C TRP A 151 -0.32 1.52 16.43
N ARG A 152 0.72 2.30 16.21
CA ARG A 152 1.01 2.91 14.91
C ARG A 152 2.44 2.58 14.49
N ILE A 153 2.63 2.41 13.19
CA ILE A 153 3.95 2.30 12.58
C ILE A 153 4.27 3.62 11.87
N TYR A 154 5.45 4.15 12.14
CA TYR A 154 5.95 5.37 11.53
C TYR A 154 7.19 5.07 10.68
N GLY A 155 7.17 5.49 9.45
CA GLY A 155 8.22 5.39 8.45
C GLY A 155 7.74 6.06 7.17
N ARG A 156 8.63 6.44 6.25
CA ARG A 156 8.20 6.94 4.94
C ARG A 156 7.38 5.85 4.24
N SER A 157 6.28 6.26 3.61
CA SER A 157 5.34 5.39 2.89
C SER A 157 4.66 4.32 3.76
N ALA A 158 4.66 4.47 5.10
CA ALA A 158 3.97 3.54 5.99
C ALA A 158 2.43 3.61 5.86
N SER A 159 1.89 4.67 5.27
CA SER A 159 0.48 4.82 4.92
C SER A 159 0.34 4.93 3.41
N ASP A 160 1.05 5.84 2.81
CA ASP A 160 1.02 6.26 1.42
C ASP A 160 2.33 5.83 0.73
N ASP A 161 2.38 4.72 -0.11
CA ASP A 161 1.28 3.74 -0.22
C ASP A 161 1.81 2.29 -0.13
N LYS A 162 2.98 2.08 0.52
CA LYS A 162 3.46 0.71 0.78
C LYS A 162 2.49 -0.09 1.64
N ALA A 163 1.61 0.58 2.41
CA ALA A 163 0.52 -0.08 3.12
C ALA A 163 -0.49 -0.70 2.15
N GLY A 164 -0.83 -0.02 1.06
CA GLY A 164 -1.68 -0.54 -0.01
C GLY A 164 -1.08 -1.78 -0.65
N VAL A 165 0.22 -1.74 -0.99
CA VAL A 165 0.95 -2.91 -1.51
C VAL A 165 0.82 -4.11 -0.56
N MET A 166 1.12 -3.91 0.73
CA MET A 166 1.04 -4.99 1.72
C MET A 166 -0.39 -5.47 1.97
N ALA A 167 -1.37 -4.57 1.98
CA ALA A 167 -2.78 -4.91 2.14
C ALA A 167 -3.28 -5.78 1.00
N ILE A 168 -2.98 -5.42 -0.25
CA ILE A 168 -3.33 -6.19 -1.45
C ILE A 168 -2.71 -7.59 -1.39
N LEU A 169 -1.41 -7.69 -1.16
CA LEU A 169 -0.70 -8.97 -1.12
C LEU A 169 -1.18 -9.86 0.02
N THR A 170 -1.46 -9.27 1.18
CA THR A 170 -1.98 -10.00 2.35
C THR A 170 -3.42 -10.46 2.11
N ALA A 171 -4.28 -9.63 1.52
CA ALA A 171 -5.65 -9.99 1.20
C ALA A 171 -5.70 -11.16 0.21
N PHE A 172 -4.88 -11.13 -0.83
CA PHE A 172 -4.74 -12.23 -1.78
C PHE A 172 -4.30 -13.54 -1.09
N GLU A 173 -3.22 -13.49 -0.30
CA GLU A 173 -2.70 -14.63 0.45
C GLU A 173 -3.77 -15.21 1.40
N ALA A 174 -4.50 -14.34 2.10
CA ALA A 174 -5.55 -14.73 3.03
C ALA A 174 -6.73 -15.42 2.33
N VAL A 175 -7.23 -14.86 1.23
CA VAL A 175 -8.33 -15.48 0.46
C VAL A 175 -7.88 -16.83 -0.10
N LYS A 176 -6.68 -16.91 -0.67
CA LYS A 176 -6.11 -18.17 -1.17
C LYS A 176 -6.03 -19.23 -0.07
N ALA A 177 -5.61 -18.85 1.14
CA ALA A 177 -5.48 -19.77 2.29
C ALA A 177 -6.83 -20.26 2.81
N THR A 178 -7.94 -19.58 2.57
CA THR A 178 -9.29 -20.04 2.96
C THR A 178 -9.81 -21.20 2.09
N GLY A 179 -9.18 -21.45 0.95
CA GLY A 179 -9.67 -22.40 -0.06
C GLY A 179 -10.90 -21.94 -0.84
N VAL A 180 -11.37 -20.70 -0.61
CA VAL A 180 -12.47 -20.12 -1.40
C VAL A 180 -11.95 -19.81 -2.79
N ALA A 181 -12.70 -20.29 -3.81
CA ALA A 181 -12.35 -20.06 -5.18
C ALA A 181 -12.50 -18.57 -5.55
N PHE A 182 -11.50 -18.03 -6.24
CA PHE A 182 -11.64 -16.72 -6.88
C PHE A 182 -12.67 -16.83 -8.03
N THR A 183 -13.45 -15.78 -8.22
CA THR A 183 -14.45 -15.69 -9.31
C THR A 183 -14.01 -14.77 -10.44
N SER A 184 -12.87 -14.13 -10.29
CA SER A 184 -12.27 -13.20 -11.26
C SER A 184 -10.79 -13.48 -11.42
N ASN A 185 -10.24 -13.15 -12.58
CA ASN A 185 -8.80 -13.02 -12.72
C ASN A 185 -8.36 -11.78 -11.91
N ILE A 186 -7.20 -11.88 -11.27
CA ILE A 186 -6.64 -10.77 -10.48
C ILE A 186 -5.30 -10.37 -11.10
N LYS A 187 -5.15 -9.11 -11.41
CA LYS A 187 -3.88 -8.52 -11.81
C LYS A 187 -3.41 -7.56 -10.73
N PHE A 188 -2.12 -7.55 -10.49
CA PHE A 188 -1.45 -6.69 -9.53
C PHE A 188 -0.60 -5.70 -10.31
N VAL A 189 -0.76 -4.43 -10.01
CA VAL A 189 -0.02 -3.33 -10.64
C VAL A 189 0.49 -2.43 -9.53
N PHE A 190 1.80 -2.46 -9.28
CA PHE A 190 2.42 -1.59 -8.29
C PHE A 190 3.36 -0.62 -9.01
N GLU A 191 3.04 0.67 -8.92
CA GLU A 191 3.76 1.76 -9.58
C GLU A 191 4.90 2.30 -8.71
N GLY A 192 5.96 2.77 -9.34
CA GLY A 192 7.13 3.30 -8.64
C GLY A 192 7.40 4.79 -8.88
N GLU A 193 6.47 5.53 -9.47
CA GLU A 193 6.64 6.93 -9.86
C GLU A 193 5.40 7.81 -9.54
N GLU A 194 4.46 7.34 -8.73
CA GLU A 194 3.21 8.05 -8.45
C GLU A 194 3.47 9.41 -7.81
N GLU A 195 4.26 9.44 -6.77
CA GLU A 195 4.61 10.62 -5.99
C GLU A 195 5.50 11.65 -6.76
N ALA A 196 6.04 11.21 -7.89
CA ALA A 196 6.71 12.09 -8.86
C ALA A 196 5.80 12.50 -10.04
N GLY A 197 4.49 12.21 -9.94
CA GLY A 197 3.48 12.61 -10.91
C GLY A 197 3.26 11.63 -12.06
N SER A 198 3.65 10.37 -11.94
CA SER A 198 3.38 9.29 -12.91
C SER A 198 3.74 9.63 -14.37
N SER A 199 4.82 10.37 -14.58
CA SER A 199 5.16 10.94 -15.88
C SER A 199 5.29 9.89 -17.00
N HIS A 200 5.69 8.67 -16.65
CA HIS A 200 5.90 7.58 -17.60
C HIS A 200 4.83 6.48 -17.54
N LEU A 201 3.87 6.56 -16.61
CA LEU A 201 2.80 5.56 -16.48
C LEU A 201 2.05 5.37 -17.80
N GLY A 202 1.71 6.47 -18.48
CA GLY A 202 1.02 6.44 -19.78
C GLY A 202 1.84 5.74 -20.88
N GLU A 203 3.17 5.82 -20.85
CA GLU A 203 4.05 5.09 -21.76
C GLU A 203 4.00 3.58 -21.45
N ILE A 204 4.20 3.20 -20.19
CA ILE A 204 4.21 1.79 -19.78
C ILE A 204 2.86 1.12 -20.07
N ILE A 205 1.73 1.82 -19.81
CA ILE A 205 0.40 1.31 -20.14
C ILE A 205 0.25 1.09 -21.66
N ARG A 206 0.70 2.01 -22.50
CA ARG A 206 0.60 1.85 -23.97
C ARG A 206 1.44 0.66 -24.47
N LEU A 207 2.65 0.48 -23.91
CA LEU A 207 3.52 -0.64 -24.24
C LEU A 207 2.94 -1.99 -23.83
N ASN A 208 2.11 -2.02 -22.80
CA ASN A 208 1.55 -3.24 -22.20
C ASN A 208 0.02 -3.27 -22.26
N LYS A 209 -0.60 -2.60 -23.24
CA LYS A 209 -2.03 -2.38 -23.32
C LYS A 209 -2.85 -3.66 -23.18
N GLU A 210 -2.49 -4.71 -23.88
CA GLU A 210 -3.21 -6.00 -23.83
C GLU A 210 -3.09 -6.66 -22.45
N LEU A 211 -1.90 -6.57 -21.86
CA LEU A 211 -1.62 -7.14 -20.55
C LEU A 211 -2.42 -6.44 -19.44
N LEU A 212 -2.62 -5.14 -19.57
CA LEU A 212 -3.28 -4.29 -18.57
C LEU A 212 -4.78 -4.08 -18.85
N GLN A 213 -5.37 -4.85 -19.77
CA GLN A 213 -6.84 -4.89 -19.92
C GLN A 213 -7.49 -5.49 -18.70
N ALA A 214 -8.57 -4.86 -18.24
CA ALA A 214 -9.39 -5.33 -17.12
C ALA A 214 -10.78 -4.71 -17.18
N ASP A 215 -11.75 -5.33 -16.51
CA ASP A 215 -13.10 -4.80 -16.37
C ASP A 215 -13.17 -3.67 -15.34
N ALA A 216 -12.30 -3.71 -14.33
CA ALA A 216 -12.22 -2.67 -13.32
C ALA A 216 -10.81 -2.58 -12.72
N TRP A 217 -10.47 -1.36 -12.27
CA TRP A 217 -9.30 -1.07 -11.46
C TRP A 217 -9.76 -0.69 -10.04
N ILE A 218 -9.16 -1.31 -9.04
CA ILE A 218 -9.32 -0.95 -7.63
C ILE A 218 -8.01 -0.31 -7.20
N ILE A 219 -8.05 1.00 -7.01
CA ILE A 219 -6.89 1.82 -6.61
C ILE A 219 -6.90 1.92 -5.10
N CYS A 220 -5.89 1.34 -4.47
CA CYS A 220 -5.74 1.28 -3.01
C CYS A 220 -4.84 2.42 -2.51
N ASP A 221 -5.12 3.63 -2.93
CA ASP A 221 -4.37 4.84 -2.65
C ASP A 221 -5.34 5.94 -2.17
N GLY A 222 -6.00 5.68 -1.10
CA GLY A 222 -6.98 6.61 -0.54
C GLY A 222 -6.84 6.76 0.97
N PRO A 223 -7.08 7.98 1.51
CA PRO A 223 -6.99 8.20 2.94
C PRO A 223 -8.04 7.40 3.70
N VAL A 224 -7.69 6.97 4.91
CA VAL A 224 -8.67 6.39 5.83
C VAL A 224 -9.66 7.48 6.23
N HIS A 225 -10.96 7.20 6.06
CA HIS A 225 -11.99 8.15 6.47
C HIS A 225 -11.94 8.40 7.98
N GLN A 226 -12.14 9.66 8.40
CA GLN A 226 -12.05 10.07 9.81
C GLN A 226 -12.94 9.27 10.77
N SER A 227 -14.06 8.72 10.28
CA SER A 227 -14.94 7.85 11.06
C SER A 227 -14.41 6.41 11.24
N GLY A 228 -13.26 6.05 10.66
CA GLY A 228 -12.75 4.67 10.62
C GLY A 228 -13.57 3.71 9.74
N LYS A 229 -14.60 4.20 9.06
CA LYS A 229 -15.43 3.38 8.16
C LYS A 229 -14.71 3.14 6.85
N LYS A 230 -14.92 1.97 6.27
CA LYS A 230 -14.46 1.65 4.91
C LYS A 230 -15.12 2.57 3.91
N GLN A 231 -14.34 3.09 2.98
CA GLN A 231 -14.77 4.00 1.94
C GLN A 231 -14.43 3.44 0.57
N VAL A 232 -15.34 3.62 -0.37
CA VAL A 232 -15.10 3.40 -1.80
C VAL A 232 -15.42 4.70 -2.51
N VAL A 233 -14.47 5.21 -3.27
CA VAL A 233 -14.59 6.48 -4.00
C VAL A 233 -14.71 6.14 -5.48
N PHE A 234 -15.77 6.65 -6.14
CA PHE A 234 -16.07 6.38 -7.55
C PHE A 234 -15.59 7.46 -8.50
N GLY A 235 -14.86 8.45 -8.02
CA GLY A 235 -14.29 9.51 -8.82
C GLY A 235 -13.41 10.44 -8.01
N ALA A 236 -12.49 11.10 -8.70
CA ALA A 236 -11.61 12.12 -8.13
C ALA A 236 -11.88 13.47 -8.80
N ARG A 237 -11.55 14.53 -8.07
CA ARG A 237 -11.53 15.90 -8.66
C ARG A 237 -10.33 16.02 -9.58
N GLY A 238 -10.43 16.97 -10.55
CA GLY A 238 -9.25 17.43 -11.26
C GLY A 238 -8.32 18.19 -10.33
N ASP A 239 -7.02 18.09 -10.56
CA ASP A 239 -5.98 18.87 -9.92
C ASP A 239 -5.30 19.78 -10.97
N LEU A 240 -4.95 20.97 -10.56
CA LEU A 240 -4.24 21.95 -11.39
C LEU A 240 -3.21 22.67 -10.53
N ASN A 241 -1.95 22.48 -10.86
CA ASN A 241 -0.86 23.23 -10.28
C ASN A 241 -0.46 24.38 -11.21
N VAL A 242 -0.29 25.56 -10.66
CA VAL A 242 0.11 26.77 -11.41
C VAL A 242 1.30 27.41 -10.73
N ASP A 243 2.39 27.54 -11.47
CA ASP A 243 3.54 28.32 -11.05
C ASP A 243 3.38 29.76 -11.52
N LEU A 244 3.26 30.70 -10.60
CA LEU A 244 3.21 32.13 -10.89
C LEU A 244 4.60 32.75 -10.75
N MET A 245 5.24 33.04 -11.85
CA MET A 245 6.53 33.71 -11.86
C MET A 245 6.37 35.22 -12.21
N VAL A 246 6.77 36.05 -11.25
CA VAL A 246 6.73 37.51 -11.45
C VAL A 246 8.16 38.05 -11.58
N TYR A 247 8.45 38.62 -12.73
CA TYR A 247 9.76 39.17 -13.02
C TYR A 247 9.87 40.62 -12.52
N GLY A 248 10.87 40.86 -11.68
CA GLY A 248 11.25 42.18 -11.22
C GLY A 248 12.59 42.66 -11.79
N ALA A 249 13.20 43.66 -11.17
CA ALA A 249 14.53 44.13 -11.54
C ALA A 249 15.60 43.08 -11.26
N LYS A 250 16.63 42.95 -12.10
CA LYS A 250 17.74 42.00 -11.95
C LYS A 250 18.60 42.23 -10.68
N ARG A 251 18.44 43.39 -10.05
CA ARG A 251 19.18 43.78 -8.84
C ARG A 251 18.26 44.53 -7.89
N PRO A 252 18.55 44.54 -6.59
CA PRO A 252 17.82 45.40 -5.66
C PRO A 252 17.85 46.88 -6.11
N LEU A 253 16.70 47.52 -6.05
CA LEU A 253 16.56 48.95 -6.41
C LEU A 253 16.17 49.73 -5.17
N HIS A 254 16.68 50.94 -5.04
CA HIS A 254 16.31 51.84 -3.96
C HIS A 254 14.88 52.35 -4.17
N SER A 255 14.01 52.14 -3.19
CA SER A 255 12.58 52.48 -3.27
C SER A 255 12.31 53.96 -3.56
N GLY A 256 13.12 54.87 -3.08
CA GLY A 256 13.00 56.30 -3.31
C GLY A 256 13.33 56.75 -4.74
N HIS A 257 14.05 55.93 -5.52
CA HIS A 257 14.42 56.26 -6.90
C HIS A 257 13.61 55.47 -7.93
N TYR A 258 13.14 54.28 -7.59
CA TYR A 258 12.56 53.32 -8.52
C TYR A 258 11.22 52.77 -8.11
N GLY A 259 10.60 53.28 -7.01
CA GLY A 259 9.36 52.73 -6.44
C GLY A 259 8.19 52.64 -7.40
N ASN A 260 8.14 53.49 -8.42
CA ASN A 260 7.11 53.46 -9.46
C ASN A 260 7.45 52.53 -10.64
N TRP A 261 8.67 51.99 -10.70
CA TRP A 261 9.15 51.17 -11.81
C TRP A 261 9.28 49.71 -11.49
N ALA A 262 9.42 49.40 -10.22
CA ALA A 262 9.61 48.05 -9.77
C ALA A 262 8.69 47.85 -8.57
N PRO A 263 7.43 47.47 -8.78
CA PRO A 263 6.55 47.11 -7.69
C PRO A 263 7.17 45.94 -6.92
N THR A 264 7.39 46.14 -5.64
CA THR A 264 7.77 45.08 -4.74
C THR A 264 6.51 44.27 -4.43
N LEU A 265 6.49 43.02 -4.82
CA LEU A 265 5.52 42.06 -4.27
C LEU A 265 5.96 41.77 -2.84
N GLN A 266 5.16 42.18 -1.89
CA GLN A 266 5.25 41.74 -0.49
C GLN A 266 4.40 40.54 -0.29
#